data_68939b5b80560195e8666cfc86c8ae2a
#
_entry.id   68939b5b80560195e8666cfc86c8ae2a
#
_cell.length_a   1.000
_cell.length_b   1.000
_cell.length_c   1.000
_cell.angle_alpha   90.00
_cell.angle_beta   90.00
_cell.angle_gamma   90.00
#
_symmetry.space_group_name_H-M   'P 1'
#
loop_
_entity.id
_entity.type
_entity.pdbx_description
1 polymer ?
#
loop_
_entity_poly.entity_id
_entity_poly.type
_entity_poly.pdbx_seq_one_letter_code
_entity_poly.pdbx_strand_id
1 'polypeptide(L)'
;MQKEVFFSINKINSVPDNILGVYFLYSKSNEILYIGKSVNIKKRVKQHISSGKIYMRLQIQKIGYIKMHSEFESLMFESQLVKKFRPMYNRRLRKLKNSIYLSYSCSKSSYSQFNFLQNND
;
A
#
# COMPACT_ATOMS: atom_id res chain seq x y z
N MET A 1 -6.54 -18.55 3.88
CA MET A 1 -5.90 -17.25 3.72
C MET A 1 -4.61 -17.39 2.94
N GLN A 2 -4.36 -16.46 2.06
CA GLN A 2 -3.13 -16.50 1.27
C GLN A 2 -1.92 -16.25 2.16
N LYS A 3 -0.83 -16.90 1.80
CA LYS A 3 0.39 -16.76 2.56
C LYS A 3 1.26 -15.66 1.97
N GLU A 4 1.87 -14.88 2.82
CA GLU A 4 2.76 -13.83 2.36
C GLU A 4 4.05 -14.44 1.81
N VAL A 5 4.43 -14.00 0.63
CA VAL A 5 5.71 -14.37 0.04
C VAL A 5 6.67 -13.22 0.34
N PHE A 6 7.87 -13.55 0.82
CA PHE A 6 8.78 -12.56 1.37
C PHE A 6 10.15 -12.74 0.77
N PHE A 7 10.77 -11.67 0.31
CA PHE A 7 12.07 -11.79 -0.35
C PHE A 7 12.84 -10.47 -0.30
N SER A 8 14.14 -10.56 -0.58
CA SER A 8 15.00 -9.40 -0.64
C SER A 8 14.72 -8.58 -1.91
N ILE A 9 14.96 -7.28 -1.84
CA ILE A 9 14.72 -6.41 -2.97
C ILE A 9 15.50 -6.85 -4.21
N ASN A 10 16.65 -7.47 -4.03
CA ASN A 10 17.47 -7.93 -5.15
C ASN A 10 16.81 -9.02 -5.97
N LYS A 11 15.79 -9.66 -5.43
CA LYS A 11 15.09 -10.75 -6.11
C LYS A 11 13.77 -10.33 -6.74
N ILE A 12 13.59 -9.04 -6.93
CA ILE A 12 12.32 -8.56 -7.50
C ILE A 12 12.06 -9.16 -8.88
N ASN A 13 13.11 -9.45 -9.64
CA ASN A 13 12.94 -10.00 -10.98
C ASN A 13 12.44 -11.45 -10.96
N SER A 14 12.52 -12.13 -9.83
CA SER A 14 12.02 -13.48 -9.73
C SER A 14 10.53 -13.54 -9.46
N VAL A 15 9.89 -12.42 -9.19
CA VAL A 15 8.46 -12.37 -8.96
C VAL A 15 7.76 -12.52 -10.31
N PRO A 16 6.75 -13.37 -10.42
CA PRO A 16 6.01 -13.48 -11.68
C PRO A 16 5.29 -12.18 -12.04
N ASP A 17 5.09 -11.97 -13.33
CA ASP A 17 4.30 -10.84 -13.79
C ASP A 17 2.82 -11.08 -13.53
N ASN A 18 2.09 -9.98 -13.46
CA ASN A 18 0.62 -10.02 -13.38
C ASN A 18 0.06 -10.70 -12.14
N ILE A 19 0.77 -10.60 -11.03
CA ILE A 19 0.21 -11.05 -9.76
C ILE A 19 -0.63 -9.93 -9.18
N LEU A 20 -1.90 -10.22 -9.00
CA LEU A 20 -2.83 -9.31 -8.35
C LEU A 20 -2.76 -9.52 -6.85
N GLY A 21 -2.66 -8.45 -6.10
CA GLY A 21 -2.69 -8.61 -4.65
C GLY A 21 -2.21 -7.37 -3.91
N VAL A 22 -1.81 -7.62 -2.68
CA VAL A 22 -1.32 -6.58 -1.77
C VAL A 22 0.16 -6.80 -1.55
N TYR A 23 0.94 -5.74 -1.58
CA TYR A 23 2.37 -5.84 -1.37
C TYR A 23 2.80 -4.95 -0.21
N PHE A 24 3.95 -5.31 0.35
CA PHE A 24 4.52 -4.65 1.51
C PHE A 24 5.96 -4.29 1.20
N LEU A 25 6.36 -3.07 1.52
CA LEU A 25 7.75 -2.66 1.39
C LEU A 25 8.34 -2.52 2.78
N TYR A 26 9.45 -3.19 3.02
CA TYR A 26 10.06 -3.24 4.35
C TYR A 26 11.44 -2.61 4.34
N SER A 27 11.81 -2.03 5.48
CA SER A 27 13.16 -1.54 5.69
C SER A 27 14.07 -2.69 6.12
N LYS A 28 15.36 -2.39 6.25
CA LYS A 28 16.33 -3.36 6.71
C LYS A 28 15.97 -3.92 8.09
N SER A 29 15.36 -3.09 8.92
CA SER A 29 14.97 -3.51 10.27
C SER A 29 13.57 -4.12 10.32
N ASN A 30 13.01 -4.45 9.16
CA ASN A 30 11.69 -5.09 9.05
C ASN A 30 10.53 -4.17 9.43
N GLU A 31 10.73 -2.88 9.37
CA GLU A 31 9.61 -1.97 9.53
C GLU A 31 8.86 -1.87 8.23
N ILE A 32 7.55 -1.84 8.31
CA ILE A 32 6.72 -1.70 7.12
C ILE A 32 6.73 -0.24 6.69
N LEU A 33 7.30 0.00 5.51
CA LEU A 33 7.37 1.35 4.98
C LEU A 33 6.09 1.73 4.24
N TYR A 34 5.52 0.77 3.54
CA TYR A 34 4.38 1.05 2.70
C TYR A 34 3.62 -0.24 2.41
N ILE A 35 2.30 -0.13 2.32
CA ILE A 35 1.41 -1.23 1.92
C ILE A 35 0.59 -0.72 0.76
N GLY A 36 0.53 -1.48 -0.32
CA GLY A 36 -0.23 -1.10 -1.49
C GLY A 36 -0.88 -2.28 -2.17
N LYS A 37 -1.69 -2.01 -3.17
CA LYS A 37 -2.31 -3.04 -3.98
C LYS A 37 -1.99 -2.82 -5.44
N SER A 38 -2.01 -3.89 -6.21
CA SER A 38 -1.72 -3.77 -7.63
C SER A 38 -2.27 -4.99 -8.36
N VAL A 39 -2.54 -4.81 -9.65
CA VAL A 39 -2.86 -5.92 -10.54
C VAL A 39 -1.59 -6.55 -11.11
N ASN A 40 -0.46 -5.90 -10.91
CA ASN A 40 0.84 -6.44 -11.30
C ASN A 40 1.85 -5.95 -10.28
N ILE A 41 2.02 -6.75 -9.23
CA ILE A 41 2.85 -6.36 -8.10
C ILE A 41 4.29 -6.11 -8.51
N LYS A 42 4.84 -6.97 -9.35
CA LYS A 42 6.23 -6.81 -9.79
C LYS A 42 6.44 -5.45 -10.45
N LYS A 43 5.56 -5.08 -11.35
CA LYS A 43 5.68 -3.81 -12.06
C LYS A 43 5.56 -2.64 -11.09
N ARG A 44 4.61 -2.73 -10.18
CA ARG A 44 4.38 -1.63 -9.24
C ARG A 44 5.54 -1.45 -8.28
N VAL A 45 6.08 -2.55 -7.78
CA VAL A 45 7.23 -2.48 -6.89
C VAL A 45 8.45 -1.92 -7.62
N LYS A 46 8.65 -2.32 -8.86
CA LYS A 46 9.75 -1.76 -9.65
C LYS A 46 9.59 -0.26 -9.84
N GLN A 47 8.37 0.22 -9.99
CA GLN A 47 8.12 1.66 -10.08
C GLN A 47 8.51 2.36 -8.79
N HIS A 48 8.20 1.77 -7.64
CA HIS A 48 8.59 2.35 -6.36
C HIS A 48 10.12 2.43 -6.25
N ILE A 49 10.81 1.42 -6.72
CA ILE A 49 12.25 1.37 -6.63
C ILE A 49 12.90 2.39 -7.55
N SER A 50 12.36 2.55 -8.75
CA SER A 50 13.02 3.40 -9.76
C SER A 50 12.57 4.86 -9.69
N SER A 51 11.33 5.12 -9.30
CA SER A 51 10.81 6.48 -9.36
C SER A 51 9.96 6.85 -8.17
N GLY A 52 9.99 6.06 -7.11
CA GLY A 52 9.26 6.38 -5.89
C GLY A 52 9.89 7.52 -5.12
N LYS A 53 9.26 7.88 -4.02
CA LYS A 53 9.79 8.93 -3.15
C LYS A 53 11.18 8.53 -2.68
N ILE A 54 12.11 9.47 -2.78
CA ILE A 54 13.51 9.12 -2.57
C ILE A 54 13.79 8.58 -1.18
N TYR A 55 13.20 9.15 -0.14
CA TYR A 55 13.48 8.68 1.20
C TYR A 55 12.97 7.26 1.43
N MET A 56 11.81 6.93 0.87
CA MET A 56 11.29 5.59 0.97
C MET A 56 12.14 4.62 0.14
N ARG A 57 12.47 5.04 -1.08
CA ARG A 57 13.26 4.23 -2.00
C ARG A 57 14.57 3.78 -1.40
N LEU A 58 15.24 4.69 -0.70
CA LEU A 58 16.53 4.38 -0.10
C LEU A 58 16.43 3.40 1.06
N GLN A 59 15.27 3.30 1.66
CA GLN A 59 15.07 2.42 2.80
C GLN A 59 14.57 1.03 2.46
N ILE A 60 14.03 0.84 1.26
CA ILE A 60 13.45 -0.46 0.88
C ILE A 60 14.54 -1.51 0.79
N GLN A 61 14.40 -2.56 1.58
CA GLN A 61 15.34 -3.67 1.57
C GLN A 61 14.66 -5.00 1.33
N LYS A 62 13.40 -5.13 1.72
CA LYS A 62 12.66 -6.37 1.58
C LYS A 62 11.28 -6.08 1.04
N ILE A 63 10.72 -7.05 0.38
CA ILE A 63 9.41 -6.94 -0.23
C ILE A 63 8.61 -8.19 0.12
N GLY A 64 7.36 -7.99 0.48
CA GLY A 64 6.44 -9.10 0.68
C GLY A 64 5.20 -8.88 -0.15
N TYR A 65 4.49 -9.93 -0.46
CA TYR A 65 3.20 -9.77 -1.11
C TYR A 65 2.29 -10.94 -0.79
N ILE A 66 0.99 -10.68 -0.92
CA ILE A 66 -0.04 -11.70 -0.74
C ILE A 66 -0.90 -11.66 -1.98
N LYS A 67 -0.97 -12.80 -2.67
CA LYS A 67 -1.77 -12.92 -3.88
C LYS A 67 -3.25 -12.91 -3.52
N MET A 68 -4.03 -12.17 -4.28
CA MET A 68 -5.47 -12.09 -4.06
C MET A 68 -6.20 -12.53 -5.31
N HIS A 69 -7.51 -12.70 -5.19
CA HIS A 69 -8.32 -13.18 -6.31
C HIS A 69 -9.05 -12.07 -7.05
N SER A 70 -9.21 -10.92 -6.46
CA SER A 70 -9.90 -9.81 -7.11
C SER A 70 -9.37 -8.48 -6.62
N GLU A 71 -9.63 -7.44 -7.39
CA GLU A 71 -9.21 -6.10 -6.99
C GLU A 71 -9.98 -5.63 -5.76
N PHE A 72 -11.24 -6.01 -5.66
CA PHE A 72 -12.04 -5.65 -4.51
C PHE A 72 -11.46 -6.26 -3.23
N GLU A 73 -11.10 -7.52 -3.30
CA GLU A 73 -10.49 -8.21 -2.17
C GLU A 73 -9.19 -7.53 -1.78
N SER A 74 -8.38 -7.16 -2.78
CA SER A 74 -7.13 -6.46 -2.53
C SER A 74 -7.36 -5.12 -1.86
N LEU A 75 -8.37 -4.39 -2.31
CA LEU A 75 -8.69 -3.10 -1.74
C LEU A 75 -9.09 -3.22 -0.28
N MET A 76 -9.96 -4.17 0.02
CA MET A 76 -10.42 -4.37 1.39
C MET A 76 -9.29 -4.79 2.30
N PHE A 77 -8.45 -5.70 1.83
CA PHE A 77 -7.35 -6.19 2.63
C PHE A 77 -6.31 -5.10 2.86
N GLU A 78 -5.97 -4.36 1.81
CA GLU A 78 -5.03 -3.25 1.93
C GLU A 78 -5.54 -2.24 2.96
N SER A 79 -6.81 -1.88 2.88
CA SER A 79 -7.38 -0.92 3.81
C SER A 79 -7.26 -1.38 5.25
N GLN A 80 -7.56 -2.64 5.50
CA GLN A 80 -7.46 -3.19 6.84
C GLN A 80 -6.03 -3.16 7.35
N LEU A 81 -5.09 -3.52 6.51
CA LEU A 81 -3.70 -3.56 6.90
C LEU A 81 -3.13 -2.17 7.13
N VAL A 82 -3.49 -1.22 6.30
CA VAL A 82 -3.03 0.15 6.48
C VAL A 82 -3.57 0.71 7.79
N LYS A 83 -4.80 0.42 8.12
CA LYS A 83 -5.37 0.86 9.40
C LYS A 83 -4.67 0.23 10.57
N LYS A 84 -4.33 -1.05 10.44
CA LYS A 84 -3.71 -1.80 11.52
C LYS A 84 -2.28 -1.39 11.77
N PHE A 85 -1.49 -1.31 10.70
CA PHE A 85 -0.05 -1.07 10.83
C PHE A 85 0.36 0.37 10.67
N ARG A 86 -0.45 1.17 10.00
CA ARG A 86 -0.19 2.59 9.78
C ARG A 86 1.23 2.86 9.31
N PRO A 87 1.64 2.28 8.17
CA PRO A 87 3.00 2.47 7.69
C PRO A 87 3.31 3.94 7.46
N MET A 88 4.56 4.31 7.67
CA MET A 88 4.96 5.70 7.61
C MET A 88 4.51 6.41 6.33
N TYR A 89 4.75 5.79 5.19
CA TYR A 89 4.47 6.46 3.92
C TYR A 89 3.00 6.39 3.53
N ASN A 90 2.28 5.39 4.00
CA ASN A 90 0.84 5.35 3.81
C ASN A 90 0.15 6.43 4.64
N ARG A 91 0.62 6.64 5.86
CA ARG A 91 0.01 7.66 6.71
C ARG A 91 0.12 9.04 6.09
N ARG A 92 1.26 9.34 5.47
CA ARG A 92 1.43 10.62 4.81
C ARG A 92 0.44 10.80 3.68
N LEU A 93 0.31 9.77 2.84
CA LEU A 93 -0.62 9.83 1.73
C LEU A 93 -2.06 9.91 2.21
N ARG A 94 -2.38 9.15 3.23
CA ARG A 94 -3.73 9.17 3.76
C ARG A 94 -4.09 10.52 4.34
N LYS A 95 -3.18 11.12 5.07
CA LYS A 95 -3.42 12.42 5.63
C LYS A 95 -3.69 13.45 4.55
N LEU A 96 -2.92 13.38 3.47
CA LEU A 96 -3.11 14.26 2.34
C LEU A 96 -4.47 14.03 1.68
N LYS A 97 -4.80 12.78 1.45
CA LYS A 97 -6.08 12.42 0.87
C LYS A 97 -7.24 12.87 1.74
N ASN A 98 -7.10 12.70 3.03
CA ASN A 98 -8.15 13.07 3.95
C ASN A 98 -8.37 14.57 3.97
N SER A 99 -7.32 15.34 3.85
CA SER A 99 -7.45 16.79 3.79
C SER A 99 -8.25 17.20 2.56
N ILE A 100 -7.92 16.61 1.43
CA ILE A 100 -8.63 16.88 0.20
C ILE A 100 -10.07 16.42 0.31
N TYR A 101 -10.26 15.26 0.86
CA TYR A 101 -11.58 14.68 1.00
C TYR A 101 -12.46 15.50 1.94
N LEU A 102 -11.91 15.98 3.04
CA LEU A 102 -12.66 16.79 3.97
C LEU A 102 -13.11 18.10 3.35
N SER A 103 -12.25 18.71 2.56
CA SER A 103 -12.64 19.92 1.85
C SER A 103 -13.84 19.67 0.95
N TYR A 104 -13.81 18.55 0.26
CA TYR A 104 -14.90 18.17 -0.61
C TYR A 104 -16.16 17.85 0.20
N SER A 105 -15.99 17.14 1.28
CA SER A 105 -17.11 16.72 2.12
C SER A 105 -17.78 17.87 2.83
N CYS A 106 -17.05 18.90 3.14
CA CYS A 106 -17.63 20.06 3.76
C CYS A 106 -18.70 20.69 2.90
N SER A 107 -18.49 20.66 1.59
CA SER A 107 -19.49 21.21 0.70
C SER A 107 -20.65 20.27 0.51
N LYS A 108 -20.47 18.97 0.71
CA LYS A 108 -21.54 18.01 0.58
C LYS A 108 -22.26 17.77 1.87
N SER A 109 -21.60 17.95 2.92
CA SER A 109 -22.09 17.79 4.28
C SER A 109 -22.49 16.40 4.67
N SER A 110 -22.64 15.51 3.81
CA SER A 110 -22.99 14.20 4.25
C SER A 110 -22.03 13.26 3.70
N TYR A 111 -21.13 12.88 4.43
CA TYR A 111 -20.22 12.00 3.91
C TYR A 111 -20.07 10.76 4.73
N SER A 112 -21.06 10.44 5.47
CA SER A 112 -21.01 9.26 6.30
C SER A 112 -20.75 8.00 5.50
N GLN A 113 -21.22 7.97 4.27
CA GLN A 113 -20.96 6.80 3.45
C GLN A 113 -19.48 6.66 3.13
N PHE A 114 -18.71 7.67 3.39
CA PHE A 114 -17.30 7.59 3.16
C PHE A 114 -16.51 7.44 4.43
N ASN A 115 -17.17 7.06 5.49
CA ASN A 115 -16.49 6.93 6.76
C ASN A 115 -15.26 6.08 6.69
N PHE A 116 -15.28 5.05 5.87
CA PHE A 116 -14.12 4.20 5.77
C PHE A 116 -12.92 4.96 5.22
N LEU A 117 -13.14 6.09 4.55
CA LEU A 117 -12.06 6.89 4.08
C LEU A 117 -11.64 7.92 5.08
N GLN A 118 -12.61 8.63 5.67
CA GLN A 118 -12.22 9.74 6.48
C GLN A 118 -12.00 9.38 7.91
N ASN A 119 -12.53 8.30 8.38
CA ASN A 119 -12.24 7.89 9.74
C ASN A 119 -10.86 7.41 9.91
N ASN A 120 -10.14 7.36 8.87
CA ASN A 120 -8.85 6.82 8.93
C ASN A 120 -7.83 7.79 9.32
N ASP A 121 -8.21 8.94 9.68
CA ASP A 121 -7.25 9.87 10.04
C ASP A 121 -6.85 9.99 11.24
#